data_071718c28fcd87b7c5977ca214219082
#
_entry.id   071718c28fcd87b7c5977ca214219082
#
_cell.length_a   1.000
_cell.length_b   1.000
_cell.length_c   1.000
_cell.angle_alpha   90.00
_cell.angle_beta   90.00
_cell.angle_gamma   90.00
#
_symmetry.space_group_name_H-M   'P 1'
#
loop_
_entity.id
_entity.type
_entity.pdbx_description
1 polymer ?
#
loop_
_entity_poly.entity_id
_entity_poly.type
_entity_poly.pdbx_seq_one_letter_code
_entity_poly.pdbx_strand_id
1 'polypeptide(L)'
;MKKVLLTFGLCATVLASNAQNFSSPTWTQTQTVYKQKSDAVNSAPVTITADGDVIVSSSFNTGTLSVGGLVVRAVAKSSYIQKLNAAGTSQWAVALLGAAEVKSLTSDTDGNIYAVGVFADKVTLTTKTGTTAATLQGNSGTTKSSLFVLKYSKDGALLAYKSATSSVDATVGASEKYFYDASEAAYVRSTKAVWANNKLYFNAQYTGVSSLNGVELKGDYLDYESFMYVDIPRMSVLSVSASDLSGLTKEYTVKSDLSGMQEQAGVSSLNFAVNNGTLYVASVATGPVIVETSNKTETLNAGKDGDSFNYGFIYSEVGSTTNNKLFDGGKLATLNSNNSINDLLVDDSNVYVAGTYNTNNVFGQSVTFQGGSDSFVAAFAKGTTNVQWVVNSGVNEGDATKYAEKVTGLVVADNKLLLTGYTEETSTHTVKDGFVYNVTTSGTKTSAGSNVVLGLASDSKQVVTSGVNELNSVFNGYALSNTTGINQLTETNDVVRNGNVFSFEKAQDAVVVDLQGRVVLRASNTTNLSVDNLVKGVYVLKVGTKAVKFVK
;
A
#
# COMPACT_ATOMS: atom_id res chain seq x y z
N MET A 1 20.63 -46.31 -47.33
CA MET A 1 20.47 -44.94 -46.96
C MET A 1 19.71 -44.89 -45.61
N LYS A 2 20.43 -44.74 -44.50
CA LYS A 2 19.85 -44.64 -43.15
C LYS A 2 19.62 -43.16 -42.85
N LYS A 3 18.38 -42.77 -42.65
CA LYS A 3 18.03 -41.44 -42.17
C LYS A 3 18.29 -41.37 -40.67
N VAL A 4 19.21 -40.50 -40.26
CA VAL A 4 19.44 -40.15 -38.87
C VAL A 4 18.46 -39.05 -38.53
N LEU A 5 17.52 -39.32 -37.63
CA LEU A 5 16.60 -38.35 -37.07
C LEU A 5 17.33 -37.63 -35.90
N LEU A 6 17.66 -36.35 -36.10
CA LEU A 6 18.22 -35.52 -35.05
C LEU A 6 17.07 -34.96 -34.19
N THR A 7 16.89 -35.51 -32.99
CA THR A 7 15.93 -34.98 -32.01
C THR A 7 16.63 -33.84 -31.26
N PHE A 8 16.22 -32.62 -31.54
CA PHE A 8 16.59 -31.47 -30.70
C PHE A 8 15.81 -31.54 -29.39
N GLY A 9 16.47 -31.99 -28.35
CA GLY A 9 15.98 -31.84 -26.99
C GLY A 9 16.04 -30.38 -26.57
N LEU A 10 14.88 -29.72 -26.52
CA LEU A 10 14.72 -28.38 -25.93
C LEU A 10 14.87 -28.54 -24.41
N CYS A 11 16.08 -28.34 -23.88
CA CYS A 11 16.29 -28.19 -22.46
C CYS A 11 15.70 -26.85 -22.06
N ALA A 12 14.45 -26.85 -21.65
CA ALA A 12 13.88 -25.73 -20.89
C ALA A 12 14.59 -25.69 -19.52
N THR A 13 15.62 -24.88 -19.41
CA THR A 13 16.16 -24.51 -18.11
C THR A 13 15.07 -23.69 -17.43
N VAL A 14 14.33 -24.31 -16.51
CA VAL A 14 13.51 -23.63 -15.54
C VAL A 14 14.48 -22.79 -14.71
N LEU A 15 14.57 -21.51 -15.01
CA LEU A 15 15.14 -20.55 -14.09
C LEU A 15 14.23 -20.57 -12.87
N ALA A 16 14.63 -21.29 -11.83
CA ALA A 16 14.02 -21.18 -10.51
C ALA A 16 14.23 -19.72 -10.09
N SER A 17 13.23 -18.88 -10.37
CA SER A 17 13.16 -17.56 -9.79
C SER A 17 13.04 -17.77 -8.29
N ASN A 18 14.07 -17.40 -7.52
CA ASN A 18 14.00 -17.41 -6.06
C ASN A 18 12.83 -16.50 -5.66
N ALA A 19 11.68 -17.11 -5.32
CA ALA A 19 10.57 -16.39 -4.74
C ALA A 19 11.03 -15.90 -3.36
N GLN A 20 10.76 -14.63 -3.02
CA GLN A 20 11.00 -14.12 -1.67
C GLN A 20 10.26 -15.02 -0.68
N ASN A 21 10.98 -15.61 0.26
CA ASN A 21 10.41 -16.47 1.28
C ASN A 21 10.27 -15.68 2.59
N PHE A 22 9.06 -15.58 3.11
CA PHE A 22 8.73 -14.88 4.35
C PHE A 22 8.69 -15.80 5.58
N SER A 23 9.26 -17.00 5.50
CA SER A 23 9.32 -17.92 6.63
C SER A 23 10.39 -17.56 7.66
N SER A 24 11.42 -16.80 7.29
CA SER A 24 12.56 -16.50 8.15
C SER A 24 12.93 -15.02 8.07
N PRO A 25 12.36 -14.17 8.95
CA PRO A 25 12.75 -12.77 9.03
C PRO A 25 14.21 -12.62 9.49
N THR A 26 14.89 -11.60 9.00
CA THR A 26 16.24 -11.21 9.46
C THR A 26 16.21 -10.58 10.85
N TRP A 27 15.09 -9.95 11.19
CA TRP A 27 14.81 -9.44 12.51
C TRP A 27 13.30 -9.48 12.80
N THR A 28 12.96 -9.58 14.08
CA THR A 28 11.58 -9.50 14.58
C THR A 28 11.54 -8.59 15.79
N GLN A 29 10.59 -7.65 15.78
CA GLN A 29 10.25 -6.82 16.93
C GLN A 29 8.82 -7.17 17.37
N THR A 30 8.67 -7.53 18.64
CA THR A 30 7.39 -7.89 19.24
C THR A 30 7.06 -6.92 20.37
N GLN A 31 5.82 -6.44 20.40
CA GLN A 31 5.32 -5.53 21.41
C GLN A 31 3.97 -6.00 21.94
N THR A 32 3.86 -6.28 23.23
CA THR A 32 2.58 -6.59 23.86
C THR A 32 1.72 -5.32 23.93
N VAL A 33 0.56 -5.35 23.27
CA VAL A 33 -0.30 -4.18 23.07
C VAL A 33 -1.74 -4.39 23.52
N TYR A 34 -2.20 -5.64 23.68
CA TYR A 34 -3.59 -5.97 24.01
C TYR A 34 -3.71 -6.68 25.34
N LYS A 35 -4.91 -6.54 25.94
CA LYS A 35 -5.29 -7.28 27.16
C LYS A 35 -5.93 -8.62 26.82
N GLN A 36 -6.59 -8.69 25.67
CA GLN A 36 -7.30 -9.89 25.20
C GLN A 36 -7.32 -9.95 23.68
N LYS A 37 -7.44 -11.17 23.15
CA LYS A 37 -7.35 -11.44 21.70
C LYS A 37 -8.45 -10.74 20.89
N SER A 38 -9.62 -10.50 21.49
CA SER A 38 -10.72 -9.75 20.85
C SER A 38 -10.43 -8.27 20.58
N ASP A 39 -9.37 -7.73 21.16
CA ASP A 39 -8.97 -6.33 20.97
C ASP A 39 -8.14 -6.10 19.71
N ALA A 40 -8.01 -7.11 18.86
CA ALA A 40 -7.08 -7.16 17.74
C ALA A 40 -7.19 -5.97 16.77
N VAL A 41 -6.06 -5.65 16.16
CA VAL A 41 -5.83 -4.47 15.30
C VAL A 41 -6.45 -4.64 13.93
N ASN A 42 -7.06 -3.58 13.43
CA ASN A 42 -7.47 -3.47 12.03
C ASN A 42 -6.43 -2.77 11.14
N SER A 43 -5.38 -2.18 11.73
CA SER A 43 -4.35 -1.44 10.99
C SER A 43 -3.04 -1.43 11.79
N ALA A 44 -1.95 -1.75 11.13
CA ALA A 44 -0.61 -1.64 11.66
C ALA A 44 0.34 -1.12 10.55
N PRO A 45 0.23 0.16 10.18
CA PRO A 45 0.97 0.71 9.05
C PRO A 45 2.48 0.69 9.33
N VAL A 46 3.23 0.50 8.26
CA VAL A 46 4.69 0.52 8.24
C VAL A 46 5.18 1.32 7.04
N THR A 47 6.32 2.01 7.22
CA THR A 47 7.05 2.64 6.11
C THR A 47 8.56 2.52 6.35
N ILE A 48 9.34 2.64 5.28
CA ILE A 48 10.80 2.66 5.32
C ILE A 48 11.27 4.05 4.89
N THR A 49 12.13 4.66 5.68
CA THR A 49 12.71 5.98 5.36
C THR A 49 13.81 5.86 4.29
N ALA A 50 14.20 6.96 3.69
CA ALA A 50 15.29 7.00 2.72
C ALA A 50 16.63 6.46 3.28
N ASP A 51 16.86 6.59 4.58
CA ASP A 51 18.04 6.06 5.28
C ASP A 51 17.94 4.55 5.58
N GLY A 52 16.79 3.92 5.31
CA GLY A 52 16.52 2.51 5.57
C GLY A 52 16.00 2.23 6.99
N ASP A 53 15.75 3.25 7.80
CA ASP A 53 15.08 3.10 9.08
C ASP A 53 13.60 2.74 8.87
N VAL A 54 13.02 2.03 9.82
CA VAL A 54 11.65 1.53 9.74
C VAL A 54 10.76 2.27 10.72
N ILE A 55 9.65 2.81 10.25
CA ILE A 55 8.63 3.43 11.09
C ILE A 55 7.43 2.51 11.12
N VAL A 56 7.00 2.17 12.33
CA VAL A 56 5.86 1.28 12.58
C VAL A 56 4.84 1.96 13.48
N SER A 57 3.60 1.57 13.34
CA SER A 57 2.54 1.96 14.27
C SER A 57 1.65 0.78 14.60
N SER A 58 1.06 0.81 15.77
CA SER A 58 -0.01 -0.11 16.17
C SER A 58 -0.89 0.54 17.23
N SER A 59 -2.10 0.03 17.37
CA SER A 59 -2.96 0.40 18.49
C SER A 59 -2.58 -0.38 19.74
N PHE A 60 -2.92 0.15 20.92
CA PHE A 60 -2.78 -0.55 22.19
C PHE A 60 -3.90 -0.18 23.16
N ASN A 61 -4.25 -1.11 24.03
CA ASN A 61 -5.20 -0.91 25.13
C ASN A 61 -4.71 -1.53 26.44
N THR A 62 -3.45 -1.93 26.51
CA THR A 62 -2.80 -2.37 27.76
C THR A 62 -2.78 -1.23 28.78
N GLY A 63 -2.76 -1.58 30.08
CA GLY A 63 -2.70 -0.57 31.15
C GLY A 63 -1.45 0.33 31.05
N THR A 64 -0.30 -0.24 30.69
CA THR A 64 0.95 0.47 30.46
C THR A 64 1.65 -0.09 29.25
N LEU A 65 2.03 0.77 28.31
CA LEU A 65 2.89 0.47 27.17
C LEU A 65 4.32 0.91 27.48
N SER A 66 5.28 0.03 27.26
CA SER A 66 6.72 0.35 27.32
C SER A 66 7.35 -0.02 26.00
N VAL A 67 7.75 0.98 25.20
CA VAL A 67 8.30 0.79 23.86
C VAL A 67 9.26 1.92 23.50
N GLY A 68 10.44 1.61 22.97
CA GLY A 68 11.39 2.60 22.49
C GLY A 68 11.82 3.67 23.50
N GLY A 69 11.91 3.30 24.78
CA GLY A 69 12.17 4.24 25.87
C GLY A 69 10.94 5.03 26.34
N LEU A 70 9.82 4.96 25.63
CA LEU A 70 8.55 5.55 26.03
C LEU A 70 7.84 4.64 27.03
N VAL A 71 7.33 5.22 28.12
CA VAL A 71 6.44 4.55 29.08
C VAL A 71 5.19 5.40 29.24
N VAL A 72 4.04 4.87 28.82
CA VAL A 72 2.77 5.59 28.88
C VAL A 72 1.64 4.66 29.31
N ARG A 73 0.57 5.25 29.84
CA ARG A 73 -0.65 4.54 30.22
C ARG A 73 -1.78 4.86 29.22
N ALA A 74 -2.39 3.81 28.66
CA ALA A 74 -3.57 3.98 27.82
C ALA A 74 -4.78 4.42 28.67
N VAL A 75 -5.54 5.36 28.16
CA VAL A 75 -6.83 5.81 28.72
C VAL A 75 -8.02 5.26 27.91
N ALA A 76 -7.76 4.87 26.65
CA ALA A 76 -8.68 4.24 25.72
C ALA A 76 -7.85 3.41 24.73
N LYS A 77 -8.47 2.88 23.64
CA LYS A 77 -7.71 2.27 22.54
C LYS A 77 -6.85 3.35 21.89
N SER A 78 -5.59 3.40 22.28
CA SER A 78 -4.59 4.40 21.89
C SER A 78 -3.69 3.85 20.79
N SER A 79 -2.89 4.70 20.15
CA SER A 79 -1.87 4.28 19.19
C SER A 79 -0.48 4.76 19.58
N TYR A 80 0.54 4.08 19.07
CA TYR A 80 1.92 4.55 19.14
C TYR A 80 2.57 4.55 17.76
N ILE A 81 3.58 5.38 17.60
CA ILE A 81 4.49 5.39 16.44
C ILE A 81 5.88 5.13 16.97
N GLN A 82 6.59 4.17 16.39
CA GLN A 82 7.93 3.77 16.78
C GLN A 82 8.87 3.81 15.60
N LYS A 83 10.08 4.29 15.82
CA LYS A 83 11.17 4.19 14.87
C LYS A 83 12.12 3.07 15.27
N LEU A 84 12.43 2.21 14.32
CA LEU A 84 13.43 1.17 14.39
C LEU A 84 14.55 1.51 13.40
N ASN A 85 15.79 1.12 13.69
CA ASN A 85 16.82 1.13 12.66
C ASN A 85 16.62 -0.04 11.67
N ALA A 86 17.42 -0.09 10.62
CA ALA A 86 17.35 -1.14 9.60
C ALA A 86 17.55 -2.58 10.14
N ALA A 87 18.13 -2.73 11.34
CA ALA A 87 18.30 -4.02 12.03
C ALA A 87 17.14 -4.33 12.99
N GLY A 88 16.06 -3.56 12.99
CA GLY A 88 14.90 -3.75 13.86
C GLY A 88 15.08 -3.25 15.30
N THR A 89 16.17 -2.54 15.61
CA THR A 89 16.41 -2.02 16.96
C THR A 89 15.67 -0.70 17.17
N SER A 90 14.91 -0.62 18.26
CA SER A 90 14.14 0.55 18.62
C SER A 90 15.03 1.77 18.88
N GLN A 91 14.64 2.91 18.30
CA GLN A 91 15.32 4.21 18.44
C GLN A 91 14.54 5.15 19.34
N TRP A 92 13.26 5.29 19.09
CA TRP A 92 12.33 6.09 19.87
C TRP A 92 10.88 5.69 19.59
N ALA A 93 9.97 6.11 20.47
CA ALA A 93 8.54 6.00 20.25
C ALA A 93 7.81 7.24 20.79
N VAL A 94 6.62 7.51 20.24
CA VAL A 94 5.65 8.50 20.69
C VAL A 94 4.25 7.87 20.72
N ALA A 95 3.34 8.43 21.50
CA ALA A 95 1.98 7.89 21.62
C ALA A 95 0.91 8.94 21.30
N LEU A 96 -0.22 8.44 20.83
CA LEU A 96 -1.49 9.13 20.67
C LEU A 96 -2.44 8.54 21.71
N LEU A 97 -2.58 9.19 22.85
CA LEU A 97 -3.34 8.71 24.00
C LEU A 97 -4.80 9.19 23.91
N GLY A 98 -5.72 8.26 23.74
CA GLY A 98 -7.13 8.47 23.46
C GLY A 98 -7.59 7.57 22.32
N ALA A 99 -8.85 7.67 21.92
CA ALA A 99 -9.39 6.86 20.83
C ALA A 99 -8.79 7.33 19.47
N ALA A 100 -7.59 6.83 19.15
CA ALA A 100 -6.86 7.18 17.93
C ALA A 100 -6.29 5.94 17.25
N GLU A 101 -6.32 5.95 15.92
CA GLU A 101 -5.73 4.90 15.10
C GLU A 101 -4.95 5.52 13.93
N VAL A 102 -3.65 5.21 13.85
CA VAL A 102 -2.82 5.55 12.71
C VAL A 102 -3.16 4.60 11.57
N LYS A 103 -3.53 5.14 10.42
CA LYS A 103 -3.95 4.37 9.24
C LYS A 103 -2.85 4.27 8.19
N SER A 104 -2.00 5.28 8.10
CA SER A 104 -0.91 5.28 7.13
C SER A 104 0.29 6.07 7.65
N LEU A 105 1.47 5.64 7.24
CA LEU A 105 2.75 6.25 7.50
C LEU A 105 3.49 6.48 6.17
N THR A 106 4.18 7.60 6.06
CA THR A 106 5.13 7.88 4.98
C THR A 106 6.25 8.77 5.49
N SER A 107 7.34 8.89 4.75
CA SER A 107 8.47 9.74 5.12
C SER A 107 8.94 10.57 3.94
N ASP A 108 9.55 11.73 4.22
CA ASP A 108 10.25 12.53 3.22
C ASP A 108 11.73 12.11 3.10
N THR A 109 12.45 12.77 2.18
CA THR A 109 13.88 12.55 1.95
C THR A 109 14.77 12.96 3.11
N ASP A 110 14.31 13.86 3.98
CA ASP A 110 15.04 14.30 5.19
C ASP A 110 14.80 13.36 6.37
N GLY A 111 13.97 12.34 6.19
CA GLY A 111 13.59 11.36 7.21
C GLY A 111 12.50 11.86 8.16
N ASN A 112 11.82 12.99 7.87
CA ASN A 112 10.63 13.37 8.63
C ASN A 112 9.50 12.38 8.34
N ILE A 113 8.67 12.14 9.34
CA ILE A 113 7.64 11.12 9.33
C ILE A 113 6.29 11.80 9.31
N TYR A 114 5.43 11.33 8.42
CA TYR A 114 4.04 11.78 8.33
C TYR A 114 3.14 10.61 8.70
N ALA A 115 2.15 10.91 9.55
CA ALA A 115 1.12 9.96 9.93
C ALA A 115 -0.27 10.56 9.67
N VAL A 116 -1.13 9.79 9.04
CA VAL A 116 -2.54 10.11 8.91
C VAL A 116 -3.39 9.03 9.56
N GLY A 117 -4.56 9.41 10.02
CA GLY A 117 -5.44 8.45 10.65
C GLY A 117 -6.72 9.08 11.15
N VAL A 118 -7.37 8.35 12.03
CA VAL A 118 -8.68 8.68 12.58
C VAL A 118 -8.61 8.78 14.10
N PHE A 119 -9.46 9.63 14.67
CA PHE A 119 -9.60 9.73 16.11
C PHE A 119 -11.04 10.12 16.50
N ALA A 120 -11.38 9.85 17.74
CA ALA A 120 -12.62 10.29 18.34
C ALA A 120 -12.31 11.04 19.65
N ASP A 121 -13.17 11.98 20.01
CA ASP A 121 -13.06 12.74 21.23
C ASP A 121 -11.69 13.46 21.39
N LYS A 122 -11.08 13.42 22.55
CA LYS A 122 -9.81 14.08 22.86
C LYS A 122 -8.64 13.11 22.78
N VAL A 123 -7.59 13.48 22.05
CA VAL A 123 -6.35 12.70 21.94
C VAL A 123 -5.15 13.54 22.33
N THR A 124 -4.34 13.02 23.25
CA THR A 124 -3.06 13.62 23.67
C THR A 124 -1.92 13.04 22.84
N LEU A 125 -1.20 13.89 22.11
CA LEU A 125 0.03 13.56 21.43
C LEU A 125 1.18 13.68 22.43
N THR A 126 2.05 12.66 22.54
CA THR A 126 3.16 12.70 23.48
C THR A 126 4.48 13.01 22.77
N THR A 127 5.44 13.50 23.55
CA THR A 127 6.86 13.46 23.19
C THR A 127 7.41 12.05 23.40
N LYS A 128 8.63 11.78 22.97
CA LYS A 128 9.34 10.51 23.22
C LYS A 128 9.62 10.22 24.69
N THR A 129 9.50 11.21 25.57
CA THR A 129 9.60 11.03 27.03
C THR A 129 8.25 10.84 27.72
N GLY A 130 7.15 10.79 26.94
CA GLY A 130 5.80 10.59 27.47
C GLY A 130 5.09 11.87 27.95
N THR A 131 5.73 13.03 27.88
CA THR A 131 5.08 14.31 28.19
C THR A 131 4.17 14.76 27.07
N THR A 132 3.16 15.57 27.37
CA THR A 132 2.23 16.13 26.36
C THR A 132 2.98 17.06 25.42
N ALA A 133 2.91 16.78 24.11
CA ALA A 133 3.39 17.65 23.04
C ALA A 133 2.25 18.53 22.49
N ALA A 134 1.08 17.96 22.27
CA ALA A 134 -0.11 18.64 21.78
C ALA A 134 -1.39 17.86 22.12
N THR A 135 -2.54 18.45 21.80
CA THR A 135 -3.85 17.81 21.93
C THR A 135 -4.66 17.98 20.66
N LEU A 136 -5.23 16.89 20.17
CA LEU A 136 -6.27 16.92 19.15
C LEU A 136 -7.63 16.97 19.84
N GLN A 137 -8.52 17.78 19.32
CA GLN A 137 -9.89 17.91 19.82
C GLN A 137 -10.85 17.41 18.75
N GLY A 138 -11.52 16.31 19.03
CA GLY A 138 -12.60 15.74 18.23
C GLY A 138 -13.97 16.14 18.76
N ASN A 139 -15.01 15.59 18.17
CA ASN A 139 -16.38 15.77 18.66
C ASN A 139 -16.62 14.90 19.90
N SER A 140 -17.07 15.52 20.99
CA SER A 140 -17.33 14.84 22.26
C SER A 140 -18.50 13.86 22.14
N GLY A 141 -18.35 12.70 22.80
CA GLY A 141 -19.44 11.72 22.98
C GLY A 141 -19.84 10.96 21.71
N THR A 142 -18.98 10.91 20.69
CA THR A 142 -19.28 10.24 19.42
C THR A 142 -18.30 9.12 19.12
N THR A 143 -18.82 8.05 18.53
CA THR A 143 -18.01 7.01 17.86
C THR A 143 -17.39 7.53 16.55
N LYS A 144 -17.54 8.80 16.24
CA LYS A 144 -17.25 9.46 14.97
C LYS A 144 -15.77 9.61 14.74
N SER A 145 -15.37 9.19 13.58
CA SER A 145 -14.01 9.37 13.09
C SER A 145 -13.79 10.82 12.68
N SER A 146 -12.89 11.50 13.38
CA SER A 146 -12.23 12.73 12.95
C SER A 146 -10.90 12.38 12.30
N LEU A 147 -10.40 13.23 11.40
CA LEU A 147 -9.14 13.03 10.70
C LEU A 147 -8.01 13.76 11.42
N PHE A 148 -6.85 13.15 11.49
CA PHE A 148 -5.60 13.84 11.83
C PHE A 148 -4.52 13.66 10.76
N VAL A 149 -3.64 14.68 10.67
CA VAL A 149 -2.39 14.67 9.91
C VAL A 149 -1.30 15.16 10.85
N LEU A 150 -0.25 14.36 11.05
CA LEU A 150 0.87 14.67 11.94
C LEU A 150 2.18 14.65 11.17
N LYS A 151 3.11 15.52 11.57
CA LYS A 151 4.49 15.53 11.10
C LYS A 151 5.43 15.45 12.30
N TYR A 152 6.30 14.45 12.30
CA TYR A 152 7.40 14.31 13.25
C TYR A 152 8.74 14.47 12.55
N SER A 153 9.75 14.97 13.26
CA SER A 153 11.12 14.92 12.79
C SER A 153 11.64 13.48 12.81
N LYS A 154 12.74 13.23 12.12
CA LYS A 154 13.47 11.94 12.17
C LYS A 154 13.85 11.52 13.59
N ASP A 155 13.93 12.47 14.53
CA ASP A 155 14.29 12.24 15.94
C ASP A 155 13.07 12.15 16.88
N GLY A 156 11.84 12.14 16.33
CA GLY A 156 10.58 11.96 17.06
C GLY A 156 10.01 13.23 17.70
N ALA A 157 10.49 14.42 17.34
CA ALA A 157 9.86 15.67 17.76
C ALA A 157 8.62 15.98 16.89
N LEU A 158 7.50 16.32 17.51
CA LEU A 158 6.30 16.79 16.79
C LEU A 158 6.59 18.16 16.17
N LEU A 159 6.56 18.25 14.84
CA LEU A 159 6.84 19.47 14.09
C LEU A 159 5.56 20.22 13.70
N ALA A 160 4.53 19.50 13.28
CA ALA A 160 3.25 20.07 12.87
C ALA A 160 2.13 19.04 13.06
N TYR A 161 0.93 19.54 13.25
CA TYR A 161 -0.27 18.70 13.25
C TYR A 161 -1.47 19.48 12.76
N LYS A 162 -2.42 18.78 12.16
CA LYS A 162 -3.73 19.28 11.74
C LYS A 162 -4.79 18.23 12.05
N SER A 163 -6.00 18.68 12.29
CA SER A 163 -7.15 17.80 12.45
C SER A 163 -8.41 18.42 11.86
N ALA A 164 -9.32 17.57 11.46
CA ALA A 164 -10.66 17.95 11.01
C ALA A 164 -11.68 17.09 11.71
N THR A 165 -12.76 17.74 12.16
CA THR A 165 -13.96 17.09 12.70
C THR A 165 -15.11 17.36 11.75
N SER A 166 -16.07 16.44 11.66
CA SER A 166 -17.27 16.65 10.85
C SER A 166 -18.48 16.90 11.72
N SER A 167 -19.35 17.80 11.28
CA SER A 167 -20.65 18.08 11.87
C SER A 167 -21.75 17.82 10.84
N VAL A 168 -22.97 17.61 11.32
CA VAL A 168 -24.14 17.57 10.43
C VAL A 168 -24.30 18.92 9.74
N ASP A 169 -24.65 18.90 8.46
CA ASP A 169 -24.94 20.11 7.71
C ASP A 169 -26.16 20.84 8.32
N ALA A 170 -25.95 22.02 8.83
CA ALA A 170 -27.03 22.85 9.44
C ALA A 170 -28.06 23.36 8.42
N THR A 171 -27.74 23.27 7.11
CA THR A 171 -28.70 23.64 6.04
C THR A 171 -29.73 22.54 5.77
N VAL A 172 -29.47 21.31 6.24
CA VAL A 172 -30.47 20.23 6.27
C VAL A 172 -31.49 20.58 7.35
N GLY A 173 -32.76 20.81 6.97
CA GLY A 173 -33.80 21.36 7.81
C GLY A 173 -34.01 20.63 9.14
N ALA A 174 -34.26 21.37 10.21
CA ALA A 174 -34.41 20.82 11.58
C ALA A 174 -35.60 19.87 11.75
N SER A 175 -36.63 19.97 10.91
CA SER A 175 -37.82 19.12 10.91
C SER A 175 -37.56 17.70 10.37
N GLU A 176 -36.47 17.54 9.66
CA GLU A 176 -36.14 16.34 8.89
C GLU A 176 -35.19 15.42 9.64
N LYS A 177 -34.71 15.86 10.82
CA LYS A 177 -33.81 15.12 11.71
C LYS A 177 -34.46 13.96 12.49
N TYR A 178 -35.76 13.79 12.39
CA TYR A 178 -36.52 12.87 13.27
C TYR A 178 -36.19 11.38 13.11
N PHE A 179 -35.66 10.97 11.97
CA PHE A 179 -35.29 9.58 11.70
C PHE A 179 -33.79 9.37 11.54
N TYR A 180 -33.02 10.42 11.75
CA TYR A 180 -31.60 10.43 11.49
C TYR A 180 -30.84 10.57 12.79
N ASP A 181 -30.16 9.53 13.23
CA ASP A 181 -29.19 9.67 14.31
C ASP A 181 -27.98 10.46 13.79
N ALA A 182 -28.15 11.80 13.81
CA ALA A 182 -27.11 12.74 13.43
C ALA A 182 -25.78 12.48 14.17
N SER A 183 -25.83 11.66 15.24
CA SER A 183 -24.65 11.29 15.99
C SER A 183 -23.73 10.33 15.24
N GLU A 184 -24.21 9.53 14.32
CA GLU A 184 -23.41 8.52 13.61
C GLU A 184 -23.02 8.90 12.18
N ALA A 185 -23.62 9.94 11.62
CA ALA A 185 -23.60 10.18 10.19
C ALA A 185 -22.44 11.03 9.69
N ALA A 186 -22.05 12.07 10.41
CA ALA A 186 -21.01 12.97 9.94
C ALA A 186 -19.61 12.47 10.36
N TYR A 187 -18.76 12.16 9.40
CA TYR A 187 -17.38 11.75 9.64
C TYR A 187 -16.43 12.34 8.60
N VAL A 188 -15.16 12.43 8.97
CA VAL A 188 -14.04 12.65 8.05
C VAL A 188 -12.89 11.72 8.43
N ARG A 189 -12.42 10.89 7.50
CA ARG A 189 -11.40 9.88 7.77
C ARG A 189 -10.43 9.71 6.61
N SER A 190 -9.21 9.25 6.92
CA SER A 190 -8.17 8.94 5.93
C SER A 190 -7.58 7.57 6.22
N THR A 191 -7.18 6.87 5.17
CA THR A 191 -6.61 5.52 5.24
C THR A 191 -5.25 5.39 4.57
N LYS A 192 -4.86 6.36 3.74
CA LYS A 192 -3.58 6.33 3.00
C LYS A 192 -2.96 7.71 2.88
N ALA A 193 -1.65 7.78 3.04
CA ALA A 193 -0.84 8.96 2.78
C ALA A 193 0.41 8.61 1.97
N VAL A 194 0.83 9.52 1.11
CA VAL A 194 2.03 9.43 0.29
C VAL A 194 2.72 10.79 0.28
N TRP A 195 4.00 10.83 0.65
CA TRP A 195 4.83 12.00 0.44
C TRP A 195 5.40 11.97 -0.98
N ALA A 196 5.26 13.06 -1.71
CA ALA A 196 5.87 13.26 -3.03
C ALA A 196 5.98 14.75 -3.36
N ASN A 197 7.07 15.15 -4.02
CA ASN A 197 7.24 16.52 -4.55
C ASN A 197 7.00 17.64 -3.51
N ASN A 198 7.51 17.48 -2.29
CA ASN A 198 7.32 18.40 -1.16
C ASN A 198 5.85 18.62 -0.75
N LYS A 199 4.97 17.71 -1.11
CA LYS A 199 3.59 17.64 -0.67
C LYS A 199 3.34 16.35 0.08
N LEU A 200 2.44 16.40 1.04
CA LEU A 200 1.81 15.22 1.62
C LEU A 200 0.44 15.05 0.96
N TYR A 201 0.28 13.98 0.20
CA TYR A 201 -1.01 13.55 -0.36
C TYR A 201 -1.66 12.57 0.60
N PHE A 202 -2.97 12.66 0.77
CA PHE A 202 -3.75 11.69 1.54
C PHE A 202 -5.18 11.59 1.00
N ASN A 203 -5.78 10.41 1.10
CA ASN A 203 -7.18 10.27 0.77
C ASN A 203 -8.05 10.78 1.93
N ALA A 204 -9.24 11.27 1.61
CA ALA A 204 -10.26 11.61 2.58
C ALA A 204 -11.62 11.11 2.12
N GLN A 205 -12.32 10.42 3.02
CA GLN A 205 -13.74 10.12 2.88
C GLN A 205 -14.51 10.94 3.92
N TYR A 206 -15.55 11.63 3.50
CA TYR A 206 -16.27 12.52 4.40
C TYR A 206 -17.75 12.62 4.06
N THR A 207 -18.56 12.75 5.13
CA THR A 207 -19.98 13.10 5.11
C THR A 207 -20.19 14.33 6.00
N GLY A 208 -21.37 14.98 5.92
CA GLY A 208 -21.62 16.21 6.64
C GLY A 208 -20.69 17.35 6.20
N VAL A 209 -20.35 18.25 7.11
CA VAL A 209 -19.48 19.41 6.86
C VAL A 209 -18.28 19.37 7.80
N SER A 210 -17.10 19.47 7.24
CA SER A 210 -15.85 19.63 7.98
C SER A 210 -14.96 20.69 7.34
N SER A 211 -13.91 21.11 8.05
CA SER A 211 -12.92 22.05 7.52
C SER A 211 -11.53 21.60 7.91
N LEU A 212 -10.62 21.64 6.95
CA LEU A 212 -9.19 21.42 7.16
C LEU A 212 -8.42 22.59 6.54
N ASN A 213 -7.59 23.26 7.33
CA ASN A 213 -6.86 24.46 6.89
C ASN A 213 -7.77 25.57 6.29
N GLY A 214 -9.01 25.70 6.77
CA GLY A 214 -9.97 26.68 6.25
C GLY A 214 -10.66 26.29 4.94
N VAL A 215 -10.33 25.12 4.37
CA VAL A 215 -11.02 24.60 3.19
C VAL A 215 -12.14 23.65 3.63
N GLU A 216 -13.35 23.94 3.17
CA GLU A 216 -14.52 23.11 3.47
C GLU A 216 -14.45 21.75 2.77
N LEU A 217 -14.75 20.69 3.51
CA LEU A 217 -14.99 19.34 3.05
C LEU A 217 -16.45 19.01 3.37
N LYS A 218 -17.29 19.00 2.33
CA LYS A 218 -18.73 18.80 2.48
C LYS A 218 -19.15 17.54 1.71
N GLY A 219 -19.81 16.59 2.40
CA GLY A 219 -20.48 15.44 1.80
C GLY A 219 -21.74 15.86 1.03
N ASP A 220 -22.37 14.91 0.40
CA ASP A 220 -23.69 15.07 -0.20
C ASP A 220 -24.75 14.43 0.70
N TYR A 221 -25.99 14.75 0.43
CA TYR A 221 -27.13 14.09 1.04
C TYR A 221 -28.21 13.87 -0.01
N LEU A 222 -28.94 12.77 0.13
CA LEU A 222 -30.11 12.47 -0.67
C LEU A 222 -31.34 12.65 0.20
N ASP A 223 -32.27 13.48 -0.25
CA ASP A 223 -33.62 13.61 0.31
C ASP A 223 -34.50 12.50 -0.27
N TYR A 224 -34.88 11.55 0.58
CA TYR A 224 -35.71 10.43 0.19
C TYR A 224 -37.14 10.63 0.67
N GLU A 225 -38.05 10.90 -0.27
CA GLU A 225 -39.50 11.02 -0.05
C GLU A 225 -39.91 11.95 1.12
N SER A 226 -39.22 13.07 1.30
CA SER A 226 -39.52 14.10 2.31
C SER A 226 -39.42 13.64 3.78
N PHE A 227 -38.92 12.44 4.07
CA PHE A 227 -38.85 11.90 5.43
C PHE A 227 -37.50 11.34 5.84
N MET A 228 -36.62 11.04 4.93
CA MET A 228 -35.30 10.48 5.24
C MET A 228 -34.19 11.17 4.46
N TYR A 229 -33.17 11.64 5.20
CA TYR A 229 -31.91 12.08 4.61
C TYR A 229 -30.87 10.99 4.75
N VAL A 230 -30.24 10.63 3.64
CA VAL A 230 -29.11 9.70 3.62
C VAL A 230 -27.86 10.49 3.27
N ASP A 231 -26.88 10.47 4.16
CA ASP A 231 -25.57 11.05 3.87
C ASP A 231 -24.84 10.22 2.81
N ILE A 232 -24.47 10.87 1.74
CA ILE A 232 -23.70 10.28 0.65
C ILE A 232 -22.25 10.75 0.79
N PRO A 233 -21.29 9.82 1.02
CA PRO A 233 -19.90 10.21 1.16
C PRO A 233 -19.31 10.73 -0.14
N ARG A 234 -18.48 11.76 -0.02
CA ARG A 234 -17.49 12.11 -1.03
C ARG A 234 -16.14 11.50 -0.69
N MET A 235 -15.38 11.18 -1.72
CA MET A 235 -14.00 10.75 -1.56
C MET A 235 -13.08 11.66 -2.34
N SER A 236 -11.99 12.08 -1.72
CA SER A 236 -11.02 12.98 -2.34
C SER A 236 -9.59 12.49 -2.11
N VAL A 237 -8.69 12.87 -3.02
CA VAL A 237 -7.26 12.95 -2.72
C VAL A 237 -6.96 14.41 -2.44
N LEU A 238 -6.44 14.67 -1.27
CA LEU A 238 -6.07 15.98 -0.76
C LEU A 238 -4.55 16.08 -0.71
N SER A 239 -4.02 17.31 -0.82
CA SER A 239 -2.61 17.56 -0.54
C SER A 239 -2.42 18.79 0.34
N VAL A 240 -1.36 18.75 1.14
CA VAL A 240 -0.88 19.88 1.94
C VAL A 240 0.61 20.07 1.71
N SER A 241 1.14 21.26 2.03
CA SER A 241 2.58 21.48 2.08
C SER A 241 3.24 20.52 3.08
N ALA A 242 4.26 19.80 2.64
CA ALA A 242 5.01 18.90 3.53
C ALA A 242 5.87 19.65 4.55
N SER A 243 6.14 20.96 4.36
CA SER A 243 6.96 21.75 5.29
C SER A 243 6.28 21.95 6.64
N ASP A 244 5.00 22.32 6.64
CA ASP A 244 4.25 22.80 7.82
C ASP A 244 2.78 22.32 7.88
N LEU A 245 2.39 21.45 6.94
CA LEU A 245 1.01 20.97 6.76
C LEU A 245 0.01 22.09 6.44
N SER A 246 0.47 23.24 5.93
CA SER A 246 -0.38 24.34 5.50
C SER A 246 -0.92 24.14 4.08
N GLY A 247 -1.88 24.99 3.70
CA GLY A 247 -2.47 25.03 2.36
C GLY A 247 -3.09 23.69 1.95
N LEU A 248 -4.42 23.61 1.86
CA LEU A 248 -5.11 22.41 1.42
C LEU A 248 -5.53 22.55 -0.05
N THR A 249 -5.15 21.57 -0.87
CA THR A 249 -5.63 21.43 -2.25
C THR A 249 -6.45 20.15 -2.39
N LYS A 250 -7.63 20.25 -3.02
CA LYS A 250 -8.39 19.09 -3.49
C LYS A 250 -7.84 18.71 -4.87
N GLU A 251 -6.94 17.73 -4.89
CA GLU A 251 -6.30 17.29 -6.14
C GLU A 251 -7.27 16.49 -7.02
N TYR A 252 -8.14 15.72 -6.38
CA TYR A 252 -9.13 14.87 -7.00
C TYR A 252 -10.31 14.68 -6.06
N THR A 253 -11.53 14.72 -6.58
CA THR A 253 -12.75 14.38 -5.83
C THR A 253 -13.64 13.51 -6.72
N VAL A 254 -14.18 12.46 -6.15
CA VAL A 254 -15.24 11.64 -6.74
C VAL A 254 -16.46 11.67 -5.82
N LYS A 255 -17.61 11.93 -6.41
CA LYS A 255 -18.89 12.02 -5.73
C LYS A 255 -19.99 11.43 -6.61
N SER A 256 -21.11 11.02 -6.02
CA SER A 256 -22.29 10.57 -6.77
C SER A 256 -22.89 11.72 -7.55
N ASP A 257 -23.33 11.44 -8.79
CA ASP A 257 -24.21 12.34 -9.53
C ASP A 257 -25.66 12.14 -9.05
N LEU A 258 -26.14 13.04 -8.23
CA LEU A 258 -27.48 12.96 -7.63
C LEU A 258 -28.58 13.49 -8.56
N SER A 259 -28.25 13.95 -9.77
CA SER A 259 -29.24 14.38 -10.75
C SER A 259 -30.00 13.18 -11.33
N GLY A 260 -31.25 13.02 -10.98
CA GLY A 260 -32.10 11.92 -11.46
C GLY A 260 -31.93 10.60 -10.70
N MET A 261 -31.57 10.68 -9.45
CA MET A 261 -31.12 9.59 -8.61
C MET A 261 -32.15 8.59 -8.17
N GLN A 262 -31.67 7.35 -8.15
CA GLN A 262 -32.22 6.21 -7.44
C GLN A 262 -31.29 5.79 -6.29
N GLU A 263 -31.82 5.07 -5.31
CA GLU A 263 -31.34 4.78 -3.98
C GLU A 263 -29.94 4.17 -3.80
N GLN A 264 -29.20 3.86 -4.86
CA GLN A 264 -28.04 2.97 -4.78
C GLN A 264 -26.72 3.56 -5.27
N ALA A 265 -26.68 4.87 -5.49
CA ALA A 265 -25.44 5.50 -5.94
C ALA A 265 -24.51 5.77 -4.73
N GLY A 266 -23.25 5.55 -4.94
CA GLY A 266 -22.25 5.81 -3.93
C GLY A 266 -20.84 5.53 -4.41
N VAL A 267 -19.86 6.13 -3.74
CA VAL A 267 -18.45 5.78 -3.92
C VAL A 267 -18.04 4.88 -2.76
N SER A 268 -17.66 3.64 -3.07
CA SER A 268 -17.37 2.63 -2.05
C SER A 268 -15.91 2.60 -1.63
N SER A 269 -14.99 2.90 -2.55
CA SER A 269 -13.56 2.94 -2.24
C SER A 269 -12.80 3.89 -3.16
N LEU A 270 -11.70 4.43 -2.65
CA LEU A 270 -10.73 5.23 -3.38
C LEU A 270 -9.34 4.93 -2.87
N ASN A 271 -8.43 4.62 -3.78
CA ASN A 271 -7.01 4.50 -3.50
C ASN A 271 -6.18 5.27 -4.53
N PHE A 272 -4.95 5.62 -4.19
CA PHE A 272 -4.13 6.45 -5.06
C PHE A 272 -2.64 6.15 -4.92
N ALA A 273 -1.87 6.55 -5.94
CA ALA A 273 -0.42 6.59 -5.94
C ALA A 273 0.07 7.87 -6.61
N VAL A 274 1.28 8.29 -6.30
CA VAL A 274 1.95 9.41 -6.97
C VAL A 274 3.26 8.89 -7.57
N ASN A 275 3.43 9.07 -8.88
CA ASN A 275 4.63 8.66 -9.58
C ASN A 275 5.04 9.76 -10.58
N ASN A 276 6.29 10.23 -10.49
CA ASN A 276 6.84 11.27 -11.36
C ASN A 276 5.96 12.52 -11.51
N GLY A 277 5.35 12.98 -10.40
CA GLY A 277 4.49 14.17 -10.38
C GLY A 277 3.07 13.97 -10.89
N THR A 278 2.72 12.77 -11.35
CA THR A 278 1.36 12.41 -11.75
C THR A 278 0.67 11.69 -10.60
N LEU A 279 -0.55 12.10 -10.28
CA LEU A 279 -1.43 11.44 -9.34
C LEU A 279 -2.27 10.40 -10.11
N TYR A 280 -2.21 9.16 -9.68
CA TYR A 280 -3.01 8.04 -10.18
C TYR A 280 -4.07 7.70 -9.15
N VAL A 281 -5.32 7.62 -9.55
CA VAL A 281 -6.45 7.35 -8.66
C VAL A 281 -7.27 6.19 -9.21
N ALA A 282 -7.60 5.25 -8.36
CA ALA A 282 -8.56 4.19 -8.65
C ALA A 282 -9.69 4.23 -7.63
N SER A 283 -10.92 4.15 -8.08
CA SER A 283 -12.11 4.15 -7.24
C SER A 283 -13.15 3.15 -7.74
N VAL A 284 -14.01 2.72 -6.84
CA VAL A 284 -15.19 1.92 -7.14
C VAL A 284 -16.42 2.71 -6.74
N ALA A 285 -17.37 2.78 -7.65
CA ALA A 285 -18.62 3.48 -7.43
C ALA A 285 -19.79 2.72 -8.03
N THR A 286 -20.99 3.01 -7.55
CA THR A 286 -22.25 2.55 -8.13
C THR A 286 -22.97 3.75 -8.74
N GLY A 287 -23.52 3.58 -9.94
CA GLY A 287 -24.22 4.64 -10.67
C GLY A 287 -23.31 5.72 -11.27
N PRO A 288 -23.91 6.79 -11.79
CA PRO A 288 -23.18 7.92 -12.33
C PRO A 288 -22.44 8.65 -11.22
N VAL A 289 -21.23 9.09 -11.53
CA VAL A 289 -20.39 9.88 -10.62
C VAL A 289 -19.86 11.12 -11.32
N ILE A 290 -19.59 12.14 -10.52
CA ILE A 290 -18.88 13.33 -10.95
C ILE A 290 -17.46 13.25 -10.40
N VAL A 291 -16.49 13.33 -11.32
CA VAL A 291 -15.07 13.44 -10.98
C VAL A 291 -14.65 14.89 -11.18
N GLU A 292 -14.04 15.47 -10.16
CA GLU A 292 -13.53 16.84 -10.14
C GLU A 292 -12.02 16.83 -9.87
N THR A 293 -11.28 17.59 -10.68
CA THR A 293 -9.87 17.90 -10.48
C THR A 293 -9.68 19.40 -10.50
N SER A 294 -8.48 19.92 -10.29
CA SER A 294 -8.20 21.37 -10.32
C SER A 294 -8.64 22.08 -11.61
N ASN A 295 -8.73 21.36 -12.73
CA ASN A 295 -8.94 21.93 -14.08
C ASN A 295 -9.93 21.14 -14.93
N LYS A 296 -10.58 20.10 -14.40
CA LYS A 296 -11.57 19.31 -15.16
C LYS A 296 -12.66 18.81 -14.22
N THR A 297 -13.88 18.84 -14.72
CA THR A 297 -15.04 18.14 -14.13
C THR A 297 -15.68 17.29 -15.22
N GLU A 298 -15.97 16.04 -14.90
CA GLU A 298 -16.55 15.09 -15.84
C GLU A 298 -17.53 14.15 -15.12
N THR A 299 -18.67 13.87 -15.77
CA THR A 299 -19.60 12.84 -15.32
C THR A 299 -19.26 11.53 -16.02
N LEU A 300 -19.06 10.48 -15.22
CA LEU A 300 -18.76 9.12 -15.67
C LEU A 300 -19.91 8.19 -15.28
N ASN A 301 -20.32 7.32 -16.19
CA ASN A 301 -21.36 6.32 -15.96
C ASN A 301 -20.74 5.00 -15.45
N ALA A 302 -20.14 5.03 -14.28
CA ALA A 302 -19.51 3.87 -13.70
C ALA A 302 -20.55 2.78 -13.38
N GLY A 303 -20.37 1.59 -13.97
CA GLY A 303 -21.18 0.40 -13.67
C GLY A 303 -22.63 0.45 -14.13
N LYS A 304 -23.06 1.40 -14.94
CA LYS A 304 -24.42 1.45 -15.49
C LYS A 304 -24.63 0.37 -16.55
N ASP A 305 -25.69 -0.41 -16.41
CA ASP A 305 -26.12 -1.43 -17.38
C ASP A 305 -27.66 -1.37 -17.52
N GLY A 306 -28.15 -0.64 -18.54
CA GLY A 306 -29.56 -0.31 -18.66
C GLY A 306 -30.05 0.49 -17.46
N ASP A 307 -31.09 0.00 -16.78
CA ASP A 307 -31.63 0.60 -15.55
C ASP A 307 -30.99 0.03 -14.27
N SER A 308 -30.02 -0.88 -14.39
CA SER A 308 -29.34 -1.49 -13.27
C SER A 308 -28.01 -0.81 -12.99
N PHE A 309 -27.66 -0.66 -11.71
CA PHE A 309 -26.37 -0.17 -11.27
C PHE A 309 -25.51 -1.33 -10.75
N ASN A 310 -24.33 -1.43 -11.32
CA ASN A 310 -23.28 -2.35 -10.86
C ASN A 310 -22.12 -1.56 -10.28
N TYR A 311 -21.21 -2.23 -9.58
CA TYR A 311 -19.97 -1.60 -9.20
C TYR A 311 -19.12 -1.31 -10.43
N GLY A 312 -18.85 -0.04 -10.69
CA GLY A 312 -17.99 0.45 -11.75
C GLY A 312 -16.61 0.80 -11.24
N PHE A 313 -15.60 0.45 -12.00
CA PHE A 313 -14.22 0.85 -11.74
C PHE A 313 -13.91 2.15 -12.48
N ILE A 314 -13.36 3.12 -11.79
CA ILE A 314 -12.93 4.40 -12.32
C ILE A 314 -11.43 4.52 -12.10
N TYR A 315 -10.71 4.79 -13.16
CA TYR A 315 -9.29 5.06 -13.12
C TYR A 315 -9.00 6.46 -13.69
N SER A 316 -8.14 7.21 -13.05
CA SER A 316 -7.80 8.57 -13.46
C SER A 316 -6.31 8.84 -13.32
N GLU A 317 -5.74 9.58 -14.28
CA GLU A 317 -4.39 10.14 -14.24
C GLU A 317 -4.50 11.66 -14.18
N VAL A 318 -4.03 12.28 -13.08
CA VAL A 318 -4.11 13.71 -12.83
C VAL A 318 -2.69 14.28 -12.86
N GLY A 319 -2.33 14.96 -13.95
CA GLY A 319 -1.04 15.60 -14.11
C GLY A 319 -0.99 17.01 -13.53
N SER A 320 0.22 17.56 -13.38
CA SER A 320 0.45 18.95 -12.95
C SER A 320 0.07 20.01 -14.00
N THR A 321 -0.27 19.58 -15.21
CA THR A 321 -0.64 20.43 -16.36
C THR A 321 -1.95 19.97 -16.94
N THR A 322 -2.49 20.67 -17.92
CA THR A 322 -3.82 20.59 -18.51
C THR A 322 -4.28 19.21 -19.05
N ASN A 323 -3.51 18.15 -18.88
CA ASN A 323 -3.76 16.83 -19.47
C ASN A 323 -4.25 15.80 -18.46
N ASN A 324 -5.26 16.13 -17.66
CA ASN A 324 -5.93 15.11 -16.84
C ASN A 324 -6.66 14.11 -17.74
N LYS A 325 -6.38 12.83 -17.52
CA LYS A 325 -7.07 11.74 -18.20
C LYS A 325 -8.05 11.11 -17.21
N LEU A 326 -9.32 11.06 -17.58
CA LEU A 326 -10.36 10.39 -16.81
C LEU A 326 -10.87 9.21 -17.64
N PHE A 327 -10.95 8.05 -17.01
CA PHE A 327 -11.34 6.82 -17.68
C PHE A 327 -12.46 6.14 -16.91
N ASP A 328 -13.43 5.60 -17.64
CA ASP A 328 -14.40 4.65 -17.13
C ASP A 328 -13.88 3.24 -17.44
N GLY A 329 -13.45 2.52 -16.42
CA GLY A 329 -12.88 1.19 -16.54
C GLY A 329 -13.88 0.05 -16.72
N GLY A 330 -15.18 0.37 -16.78
CA GLY A 330 -16.24 -0.62 -16.91
C GLY A 330 -16.59 -1.33 -15.58
N LYS A 331 -17.31 -2.44 -15.67
CA LYS A 331 -17.85 -3.17 -14.52
C LYS A 331 -16.76 -3.93 -13.77
N LEU A 332 -16.64 -3.70 -12.47
CA LEU A 332 -15.85 -4.55 -11.59
C LEU A 332 -16.67 -5.76 -11.10
N ALA A 333 -17.95 -5.55 -10.75
CA ALA A 333 -18.83 -6.58 -10.19
C ALA A 333 -20.30 -6.16 -10.16
N THR A 334 -21.18 -7.06 -9.73
CA THR A 334 -22.62 -6.81 -9.57
C THR A 334 -22.92 -6.08 -8.25
N LEU A 335 -24.08 -5.42 -8.19
CA LEU A 335 -24.51 -4.48 -7.15
C LEU A 335 -24.48 -5.01 -5.70
N ASN A 336 -24.58 -6.30 -5.49
CA ASN A 336 -24.71 -6.90 -4.15
C ASN A 336 -23.38 -7.36 -3.54
N SER A 337 -22.26 -6.78 -3.95
CA SER A 337 -20.95 -7.31 -3.64
C SER A 337 -20.06 -6.33 -2.87
N ASN A 338 -19.30 -6.85 -1.92
CA ASN A 338 -18.29 -6.12 -1.16
C ASN A 338 -17.01 -5.89 -1.99
N ASN A 339 -17.13 -5.22 -3.14
CA ASN A 339 -15.96 -4.93 -3.97
C ASN A 339 -15.27 -3.66 -3.53
N SER A 340 -13.95 -3.70 -3.47
CA SER A 340 -13.15 -2.57 -3.07
C SER A 340 -11.81 -2.54 -3.78
N ILE A 341 -11.26 -1.34 -3.93
CA ILE A 341 -9.85 -1.12 -4.25
C ILE A 341 -9.14 -0.81 -2.94
N ASN A 342 -8.22 -1.69 -2.57
CA ASN A 342 -7.52 -1.61 -1.30
C ASN A 342 -6.14 -1.00 -1.45
N ASP A 343 -5.46 -1.23 -2.58
CA ASP A 343 -4.16 -0.62 -2.86
C ASP A 343 -3.94 -0.35 -4.35
N LEU A 344 -3.10 0.64 -4.63
CA LEU A 344 -2.68 1.07 -5.97
C LEU A 344 -1.19 1.30 -5.98
N LEU A 345 -0.51 0.71 -6.95
CA LEU A 345 0.91 0.87 -7.20
C LEU A 345 1.16 1.22 -8.66
N VAL A 346 2.19 2.01 -8.92
CA VAL A 346 2.51 2.48 -10.28
C VAL A 346 4.01 2.35 -10.51
N ASP A 347 4.40 1.68 -11.59
CA ASP A 347 5.76 1.67 -12.11
C ASP A 347 5.90 2.55 -13.37
N ASP A 348 6.96 2.39 -14.14
CA ASP A 348 7.18 3.21 -15.35
C ASP A 348 6.18 2.93 -16.47
N SER A 349 5.61 1.73 -16.55
CA SER A 349 4.78 1.26 -17.66
C SER A 349 3.35 0.93 -17.27
N ASN A 350 3.14 0.51 -16.02
CA ASN A 350 1.91 -0.09 -15.58
C ASN A 350 1.34 0.57 -14.31
N VAL A 351 0.05 0.39 -14.16
CA VAL A 351 -0.70 0.61 -12.93
C VAL A 351 -1.17 -0.75 -12.43
N TYR A 352 -0.90 -1.04 -11.17
CA TYR A 352 -1.33 -2.26 -10.50
C TYR A 352 -2.38 -1.91 -9.47
N VAL A 353 -3.51 -2.60 -9.52
CA VAL A 353 -4.65 -2.39 -8.65
C VAL A 353 -4.89 -3.67 -7.87
N ALA A 354 -4.91 -3.58 -6.56
CA ALA A 354 -5.27 -4.69 -5.67
C ALA A 354 -6.57 -4.40 -4.95
N GLY A 355 -7.41 -5.42 -4.81
CA GLY A 355 -8.73 -5.26 -4.19
C GLY A 355 -9.42 -6.58 -3.93
N THR A 356 -10.71 -6.50 -3.63
CA THR A 356 -11.58 -7.67 -3.40
C THR A 356 -12.72 -7.72 -4.40
N TYR A 357 -13.18 -8.92 -4.71
CA TYR A 357 -14.28 -9.20 -5.63
C TYR A 357 -15.10 -10.42 -5.14
N ASN A 358 -16.29 -10.60 -5.70
CA ASN A 358 -17.18 -11.72 -5.35
C ASN A 358 -17.96 -12.27 -6.56
N THR A 359 -17.39 -12.19 -7.74
CA THR A 359 -17.95 -12.73 -8.98
C THR A 359 -16.90 -13.52 -9.76
N ASN A 360 -17.33 -14.32 -10.75
CA ASN A 360 -16.40 -15.05 -11.63
C ASN A 360 -15.79 -14.17 -12.75
N ASN A 361 -15.89 -12.84 -12.62
CA ASN A 361 -15.34 -11.92 -13.60
C ASN A 361 -14.79 -10.66 -12.94
N VAL A 362 -13.55 -10.32 -13.22
CA VAL A 362 -12.90 -9.06 -12.81
C VAL A 362 -12.36 -8.38 -14.06
N PHE A 363 -12.82 -7.16 -14.32
CA PHE A 363 -12.41 -6.37 -15.49
C PHE A 363 -12.55 -7.10 -16.84
N GLY A 364 -13.60 -7.92 -17.01
CA GLY A 364 -13.81 -8.70 -18.21
C GLY A 364 -12.96 -9.98 -18.30
N GLN A 365 -12.08 -10.24 -17.35
CA GLN A 365 -11.31 -11.48 -17.26
C GLN A 365 -12.03 -12.50 -16.37
N SER A 366 -12.12 -13.75 -16.86
CA SER A 366 -12.66 -14.84 -16.05
C SER A 366 -11.72 -15.19 -14.93
N VAL A 367 -12.20 -15.20 -13.71
CA VAL A 367 -11.49 -15.59 -12.49
C VAL A 367 -12.32 -16.60 -11.73
N THR A 368 -11.67 -17.48 -10.97
CA THR A 368 -12.37 -18.42 -10.11
C THR A 368 -12.71 -17.74 -8.80
N PHE A 369 -13.98 -17.63 -8.47
CA PHE A 369 -14.46 -17.11 -7.21
C PHE A 369 -14.73 -18.26 -6.24
N GLN A 370 -14.21 -18.18 -5.00
CA GLN A 370 -14.20 -19.30 -4.05
C GLN A 370 -14.68 -18.95 -2.64
N GLY A 371 -15.08 -17.71 -2.37
CA GLY A 371 -15.38 -17.27 -1.01
C GLY A 371 -16.55 -16.31 -0.88
N GLY A 372 -16.70 -15.68 0.28
CA GLY A 372 -17.60 -14.54 0.49
C GLY A 372 -17.08 -13.29 -0.26
N SER A 373 -15.77 -13.13 -0.32
CA SER A 373 -15.03 -12.27 -1.25
C SER A 373 -13.61 -12.81 -1.40
N ASP A 374 -13.07 -12.75 -2.62
CA ASP A 374 -11.70 -13.11 -2.92
C ASP A 374 -10.88 -11.86 -3.24
N SER A 375 -9.57 -11.95 -3.06
CA SER A 375 -8.64 -10.87 -3.42
C SER A 375 -8.15 -11.01 -4.85
N PHE A 376 -7.85 -9.88 -5.49
CA PHE A 376 -7.22 -9.83 -6.79
C PHE A 376 -6.10 -8.81 -6.85
N VAL A 377 -5.21 -8.98 -7.82
CA VAL A 377 -4.36 -7.93 -8.37
C VAL A 377 -4.49 -7.93 -9.89
N ALA A 378 -4.62 -6.75 -10.46
CA ALA A 378 -4.72 -6.54 -11.90
C ALA A 378 -3.69 -5.53 -12.38
N ALA A 379 -3.19 -5.72 -13.61
CA ALA A 379 -2.31 -4.76 -14.26
C ALA A 379 -2.98 -4.09 -15.44
N PHE A 380 -2.79 -2.78 -15.53
CA PHE A 380 -3.21 -1.93 -16.63
C PHE A 380 -2.00 -1.22 -17.22
N ALA A 381 -1.94 -1.05 -18.54
CA ALA A 381 -0.98 -0.13 -19.13
C ALA A 381 -1.34 1.31 -18.76
N LYS A 382 -0.35 2.14 -18.40
CA LYS A 382 -0.57 3.56 -18.13
C LYS A 382 -1.33 4.24 -19.29
N GLY A 383 -2.22 5.15 -18.96
CA GLY A 383 -3.01 5.91 -19.92
C GLY A 383 -4.14 5.11 -20.59
N THR A 384 -4.44 3.91 -20.09
CA THR A 384 -5.53 3.06 -20.62
C THR A 384 -6.30 2.39 -19.48
N THR A 385 -7.49 1.86 -19.80
CA THR A 385 -8.25 0.95 -18.93
C THR A 385 -8.16 -0.50 -19.41
N ASN A 386 -7.27 -0.80 -20.37
CA ASN A 386 -7.10 -2.14 -20.90
C ASN A 386 -6.32 -2.99 -19.89
N VAL A 387 -7.00 -3.96 -19.33
CA VAL A 387 -6.41 -4.95 -18.44
C VAL A 387 -5.44 -5.83 -19.22
N GLN A 388 -4.22 -5.94 -18.73
CA GLN A 388 -3.19 -6.83 -19.28
C GLN A 388 -3.33 -8.24 -18.69
N TRP A 389 -3.57 -8.34 -17.41
CA TRP A 389 -3.80 -9.58 -16.69
C TRP A 389 -4.49 -9.31 -15.34
N VAL A 390 -5.17 -10.35 -14.83
CA VAL A 390 -5.73 -10.42 -13.49
C VAL A 390 -5.24 -11.70 -12.83
N VAL A 391 -4.84 -11.60 -11.57
CA VAL A 391 -4.50 -12.75 -10.72
C VAL A 391 -5.35 -12.65 -9.46
N ASN A 392 -5.99 -13.74 -9.07
CA ASN A 392 -6.73 -13.84 -7.81
C ASN A 392 -5.94 -14.62 -6.76
N SER A 393 -6.20 -14.36 -5.48
CA SER A 393 -5.63 -15.13 -4.37
C SER A 393 -6.21 -16.53 -4.34
N GLY A 394 -7.54 -16.66 -4.40
CA GLY A 394 -8.25 -17.92 -4.52
C GLY A 394 -7.86 -18.93 -3.42
N VAL A 395 -7.90 -18.51 -2.16
CA VAL A 395 -7.73 -19.44 -1.05
C VAL A 395 -9.04 -20.22 -0.88
N ASN A 396 -9.00 -21.51 -1.22
CA ASN A 396 -10.16 -22.39 -1.05
C ASN A 396 -10.27 -22.80 0.42
N GLU A 397 -11.16 -22.17 1.17
CA GLU A 397 -11.40 -22.46 2.59
C GLU A 397 -12.55 -23.44 2.84
N GLY A 398 -13.02 -24.13 1.81
CA GLY A 398 -14.02 -25.20 1.91
C GLY A 398 -15.46 -24.76 2.12
N ASP A 399 -15.74 -23.55 2.59
CA ASP A 399 -17.08 -22.97 2.72
C ASP A 399 -17.09 -21.55 2.13
N ALA A 400 -17.56 -21.46 0.90
CA ALA A 400 -17.56 -20.25 0.09
C ALA A 400 -18.40 -19.08 0.68
N THR A 401 -19.28 -19.34 1.64
CA THR A 401 -20.14 -18.30 2.23
C THR A 401 -19.59 -17.76 3.54
N LYS A 402 -18.65 -18.47 4.14
CA LYS A 402 -18.20 -18.25 5.51
C LYS A 402 -17.01 -17.31 5.62
N TYR A 403 -16.15 -17.26 4.62
CA TYR A 403 -14.88 -16.55 4.69
C TYR A 403 -14.77 -15.48 3.63
N ALA A 404 -14.15 -14.36 3.99
CA ALA A 404 -13.85 -13.24 3.12
C ALA A 404 -12.36 -12.88 3.18
N GLU A 405 -11.76 -12.66 2.04
CA GLU A 405 -10.39 -12.19 1.96
C GLU A 405 -10.31 -10.67 2.03
N LYS A 406 -9.22 -10.16 2.60
CA LYS A 406 -8.90 -8.74 2.71
C LYS A 406 -7.48 -8.49 2.23
N VAL A 407 -7.33 -7.62 1.26
CA VAL A 407 -6.02 -7.12 0.85
C VAL A 407 -5.53 -6.06 1.83
N THR A 408 -4.28 -6.15 2.26
CA THR A 408 -3.67 -5.20 3.19
C THR A 408 -2.50 -4.43 2.62
N GLY A 409 -1.91 -4.89 1.51
CA GLY A 409 -0.83 -4.16 0.87
C GLY A 409 -0.36 -4.76 -0.45
N LEU A 410 0.17 -3.87 -1.28
CA LEU A 410 0.81 -4.18 -2.56
C LEU A 410 2.08 -3.34 -2.68
N VAL A 411 3.25 -3.98 -2.81
CA VAL A 411 4.52 -3.29 -3.02
C VAL A 411 5.34 -3.98 -4.11
N VAL A 412 6.36 -3.29 -4.62
CA VAL A 412 7.41 -3.94 -5.43
C VAL A 412 8.53 -4.40 -4.52
N ALA A 413 8.92 -5.64 -4.65
CA ALA A 413 10.07 -6.23 -3.98
C ALA A 413 10.79 -7.16 -4.96
N ASP A 414 12.09 -6.94 -5.16
CA ASP A 414 12.93 -7.77 -6.04
C ASP A 414 12.35 -7.97 -7.46
N ASN A 415 11.89 -6.87 -8.08
CA ASN A 415 11.23 -6.83 -9.41
C ASN A 415 9.94 -7.67 -9.52
N LYS A 416 9.31 -7.97 -8.41
CA LYS A 416 8.00 -8.63 -8.32
C LYS A 416 7.05 -7.80 -7.52
N LEU A 417 5.78 -7.99 -7.76
CA LEU A 417 4.73 -7.48 -6.87
C LEU A 417 4.59 -8.43 -5.69
N LEU A 418 4.51 -7.87 -4.52
CA LEU A 418 4.18 -8.58 -3.29
C LEU A 418 2.78 -8.18 -2.87
N LEU A 419 1.85 -9.13 -2.92
CA LEU A 419 0.47 -8.97 -2.47
C LEU A 419 0.31 -9.62 -1.11
N THR A 420 -0.24 -8.89 -0.15
CA THR A 420 -0.49 -9.40 1.20
C THR A 420 -1.93 -9.21 1.62
N GLY A 421 -2.37 -10.06 2.52
CA GLY A 421 -3.71 -9.99 3.08
C GLY A 421 -3.98 -11.08 4.11
N TYR A 422 -5.26 -11.22 4.43
CA TYR A 422 -5.74 -12.24 5.35
C TYR A 422 -7.17 -12.65 4.99
N THR A 423 -7.58 -13.81 5.53
CA THR A 423 -8.95 -14.30 5.48
C THR A 423 -9.63 -14.04 6.83
N GLU A 424 -10.86 -13.59 6.81
CA GLU A 424 -11.70 -13.43 8.01
C GLU A 424 -13.01 -14.19 7.90
N GLU A 425 -13.54 -14.64 9.02
CA GLU A 425 -14.88 -15.20 9.09
C GLU A 425 -15.91 -14.06 9.01
N THR A 426 -16.82 -14.14 8.02
CA THR A 426 -17.78 -13.06 7.70
C THR A 426 -18.74 -12.72 8.84
N SER A 427 -19.13 -13.71 9.66
CA SER A 427 -20.09 -13.52 10.76
C SER A 427 -19.47 -12.91 12.01
N THR A 428 -18.21 -13.20 12.29
CA THR A 428 -17.52 -12.81 13.53
C THR A 428 -16.42 -11.80 13.30
N HIS A 429 -16.03 -11.55 12.06
CA HIS A 429 -14.85 -10.76 11.65
C HIS A 429 -13.55 -11.26 12.30
N THR A 430 -13.51 -12.57 12.63
CA THR A 430 -12.32 -13.19 13.21
C THR A 430 -11.32 -13.53 12.11
N VAL A 431 -10.12 -12.98 12.22
CA VAL A 431 -9.00 -13.30 11.31
C VAL A 431 -8.63 -14.79 11.46
N LYS A 432 -8.55 -15.49 10.34
CA LYS A 432 -8.19 -16.92 10.27
C LYS A 432 -6.74 -17.09 9.86
N ASP A 433 -6.45 -16.87 8.60
CA ASP A 433 -5.17 -17.12 7.98
C ASP A 433 -4.70 -15.91 7.21
N GLY A 434 -3.38 -15.78 7.04
CA GLY A 434 -2.78 -14.78 6.20
C GLY A 434 -2.35 -15.36 4.86
N PHE A 435 -2.14 -14.50 3.89
CA PHE A 435 -1.50 -14.85 2.64
C PHE A 435 -0.47 -13.81 2.21
N VAL A 436 0.59 -14.31 1.62
CA VAL A 436 1.62 -13.51 0.97
C VAL A 436 1.92 -14.15 -0.39
N TYR A 437 1.74 -13.40 -1.46
CA TYR A 437 2.00 -13.86 -2.82
C TYR A 437 3.03 -12.99 -3.52
N ASN A 438 3.99 -13.64 -4.16
CA ASN A 438 4.77 -13.01 -5.22
C ASN A 438 4.00 -13.09 -6.53
N VAL A 439 3.84 -11.97 -7.21
CA VAL A 439 3.24 -11.90 -8.54
C VAL A 439 4.26 -11.26 -9.49
N THR A 440 4.57 -11.94 -10.59
CA THR A 440 5.46 -11.38 -11.61
C THR A 440 4.76 -10.24 -12.35
N THR A 441 5.50 -9.37 -13.00
CA THR A 441 4.94 -8.31 -13.86
C THR A 441 4.15 -8.85 -15.05
N SER A 442 4.26 -10.16 -15.34
CA SER A 442 3.47 -10.89 -16.35
C SER A 442 2.25 -11.63 -15.76
N GLY A 443 1.95 -11.48 -14.47
CA GLY A 443 0.76 -12.08 -13.86
C GLY A 443 0.92 -13.52 -13.39
N THR A 444 2.14 -13.99 -13.14
CA THR A 444 2.35 -15.33 -12.55
C THR A 444 2.45 -15.24 -11.04
N LYS A 445 1.56 -15.95 -10.33
CA LYS A 445 1.47 -15.97 -8.87
C LYS A 445 2.21 -17.18 -8.28
N THR A 446 2.95 -16.94 -7.19
CA THR A 446 3.54 -17.98 -6.35
C THR A 446 3.35 -17.65 -4.88
N SER A 447 3.02 -18.63 -4.04
CA SER A 447 2.93 -18.41 -2.60
C SER A 447 4.31 -18.08 -2.02
N ALA A 448 4.35 -17.10 -1.13
CA ALA A 448 5.55 -16.67 -0.43
C ALA A 448 5.43 -16.82 1.10
N GLY A 449 4.23 -17.05 1.62
CA GLY A 449 3.97 -17.26 3.04
C GLY A 449 2.48 -17.27 3.37
N SER A 450 2.18 -17.60 4.62
CA SER A 450 0.82 -17.64 5.18
C SER A 450 0.65 -16.74 6.42
N ASN A 451 1.54 -15.78 6.63
CA ASN A 451 1.45 -14.87 7.76
C ASN A 451 0.35 -13.84 7.55
N VAL A 452 -0.39 -13.51 8.61
CA VAL A 452 -1.30 -12.37 8.63
C VAL A 452 -0.49 -11.08 8.60
N VAL A 453 -0.62 -10.34 7.52
CA VAL A 453 0.07 -9.06 7.31
C VAL A 453 -0.96 -7.94 7.31
N LEU A 454 -0.77 -6.94 8.18
CA LEU A 454 -1.66 -5.77 8.31
C LEU A 454 -1.04 -4.49 7.74
N GLY A 455 0.27 -4.48 7.55
CA GLY A 455 1.00 -3.39 6.92
C GLY A 455 2.24 -3.93 6.21
N LEU A 456 2.57 -3.31 5.09
CA LEU A 456 3.62 -3.75 4.19
C LEU A 456 4.38 -2.54 3.66
N ALA A 457 5.70 -2.61 3.70
CA ALA A 457 6.60 -1.65 3.04
C ALA A 457 7.81 -2.36 2.45
N SER A 458 8.37 -1.79 1.41
CA SER A 458 9.61 -2.28 0.80
C SER A 458 10.49 -1.12 0.32
N ASP A 459 11.78 -1.36 0.31
CA ASP A 459 12.77 -0.57 -0.39
C ASP A 459 13.67 -1.49 -1.24
N SER A 460 14.78 -1.00 -1.73
CA SER A 460 15.72 -1.81 -2.52
C SER A 460 16.51 -2.85 -1.70
N LYS A 461 16.40 -2.86 -0.37
CA LYS A 461 17.22 -3.68 0.54
C LYS A 461 16.39 -4.64 1.38
N GLN A 462 15.17 -4.27 1.73
CA GLN A 462 14.33 -5.05 2.64
C GLN A 462 12.84 -4.91 2.35
N VAL A 463 12.10 -5.91 2.80
CA VAL A 463 10.65 -5.85 2.98
C VAL A 463 10.38 -5.86 4.48
N VAL A 464 9.45 -5.02 4.91
CA VAL A 464 8.98 -5.01 6.30
C VAL A 464 7.50 -5.29 6.32
N THR A 465 7.10 -6.22 7.18
CA THR A 465 5.70 -6.55 7.43
C THR A 465 5.34 -6.22 8.87
N SER A 466 4.11 -5.84 9.06
CA SER A 466 3.50 -5.76 10.39
C SER A 466 2.29 -6.68 10.48
N GLY A 467 2.04 -7.20 11.67
CA GLY A 467 0.94 -8.11 11.92
C GLY A 467 0.61 -8.20 13.41
N VAL A 468 -0.29 -9.09 13.74
CA VAL A 468 -0.69 -9.38 15.12
C VAL A 468 -0.53 -10.88 15.39
N ASN A 469 0.09 -11.20 16.50
CA ASN A 469 0.14 -12.55 17.03
C ASN A 469 -0.37 -12.54 18.47
N GLU A 470 -1.54 -13.13 18.69
CA GLU A 470 -2.26 -13.14 19.97
C GLU A 470 -2.46 -11.72 20.54
N LEU A 471 -1.70 -11.37 21.60
CA LEU A 471 -1.77 -10.09 22.28
C LEU A 471 -0.70 -9.09 21.82
N ASN A 472 0.09 -9.47 20.82
CA ASN A 472 1.27 -8.73 20.41
C ASN A 472 1.12 -8.17 19.01
N SER A 473 1.58 -6.93 18.80
CA SER A 473 1.98 -6.47 17.48
C SER A 473 3.36 -7.03 17.16
N VAL A 474 3.52 -7.53 15.93
CA VAL A 474 4.75 -8.14 15.44
C VAL A 474 5.19 -7.43 14.18
N PHE A 475 6.44 -7.01 14.15
CA PHE A 475 7.07 -6.40 12.98
C PHE A 475 8.25 -7.25 12.57
N ASN A 476 8.30 -7.60 11.29
CA ASN A 476 9.35 -8.46 10.73
C ASN A 476 10.04 -7.76 9.57
N GLY A 477 11.36 -7.78 9.57
CA GLY A 477 12.17 -7.36 8.43
C GLY A 477 12.74 -8.57 7.70
N TYR A 478 12.71 -8.53 6.37
CA TYR A 478 13.22 -9.55 5.47
C TYR A 478 14.20 -8.88 4.51
N ALA A 479 15.48 -9.26 4.56
CA ALA A 479 16.44 -8.75 3.60
C ALA A 479 16.04 -9.20 2.18
N LEU A 480 16.02 -8.27 1.24
CA LEU A 480 15.95 -8.62 -0.16
C LEU A 480 17.34 -9.15 -0.57
N SER A 481 17.36 -10.33 -1.15
CA SER A 481 18.54 -10.77 -1.86
C SER A 481 18.70 -9.80 -3.02
N ASN A 482 19.71 -8.94 -2.98
CA ASN A 482 20.09 -8.13 -4.14
C ASN A 482 20.54 -9.06 -5.25
N THR A 483 19.63 -9.80 -5.85
CA THR A 483 19.80 -10.46 -7.12
C THR A 483 19.60 -9.44 -8.24
N THR A 484 20.31 -8.31 -8.16
CA THR A 484 20.77 -7.68 -9.39
C THR A 484 21.73 -8.70 -10.01
N GLY A 485 21.16 -9.65 -10.70
CA GLY A 485 21.69 -10.57 -11.71
C GLY A 485 23.16 -10.95 -11.78
N ILE A 486 23.93 -10.79 -10.73
CA ILE A 486 25.27 -11.29 -10.60
C ILE A 486 25.35 -11.84 -9.19
N ASN A 487 25.23 -13.18 -9.05
CA ASN A 487 25.76 -13.83 -7.88
C ASN A 487 27.16 -13.26 -7.67
N GLN A 488 27.34 -12.42 -6.63
CA GLN A 488 28.68 -12.14 -6.17
C GLN A 488 29.24 -13.53 -5.88
N LEU A 489 30.17 -13.95 -6.67
CA LEU A 489 30.96 -15.12 -6.33
C LEU A 489 31.59 -14.75 -4.98
N THR A 490 31.02 -15.19 -3.86
CA THR A 490 31.83 -15.57 -2.74
C THR A 490 32.96 -16.37 -3.36
N GLU A 491 34.21 -15.98 -3.11
CA GLU A 491 35.39 -16.70 -3.58
C GLU A 491 35.13 -18.19 -3.43
N THR A 492 34.61 -18.78 -4.49
CA THR A 492 34.55 -20.24 -4.61
C THR A 492 35.92 -20.60 -5.16
N ASN A 493 36.49 -21.69 -4.73
CA ASN A 493 37.81 -22.15 -5.09
C ASN A 493 38.10 -22.17 -6.61
N ASP A 494 37.13 -21.85 -7.46
CA ASP A 494 37.21 -21.99 -8.92
C ASP A 494 37.76 -20.75 -9.65
N VAL A 495 37.65 -19.55 -9.07
CA VAL A 495 38.14 -18.28 -9.64
C VAL A 495 38.79 -17.45 -8.54
N VAL A 496 40.08 -17.30 -8.58
CA VAL A 496 40.88 -16.53 -7.64
C VAL A 496 41.39 -15.29 -8.33
N ARG A 497 41.21 -14.11 -7.73
CA ARG A 497 41.80 -12.86 -8.22
C ARG A 497 43.05 -12.52 -7.43
N ASN A 498 44.17 -12.38 -8.12
CA ASN A 498 45.39 -11.86 -7.55
C ASN A 498 45.85 -10.62 -8.33
N GLY A 499 45.59 -9.44 -7.76
CA GLY A 499 45.82 -8.15 -8.41
C GLY A 499 44.98 -7.98 -9.68
N ASN A 500 45.66 -7.94 -10.85
CA ASN A 500 45.03 -7.78 -12.15
C ASN A 500 44.93 -9.11 -12.93
N VAL A 501 45.13 -10.23 -12.28
CA VAL A 501 45.02 -11.56 -12.90
C VAL A 501 43.95 -12.40 -12.21
N PHE A 502 43.05 -12.93 -13.00
CA PHE A 502 42.09 -13.96 -12.59
C PHE A 502 42.65 -15.35 -12.94
N SER A 503 42.68 -16.26 -11.97
CA SER A 503 43.09 -17.65 -12.13
C SER A 503 41.88 -18.56 -12.00
N PHE A 504 41.81 -19.57 -12.84
CA PHE A 504 40.71 -20.56 -12.90
C PHE A 504 41.26 -21.95 -12.57
N GLU A 505 40.52 -22.75 -11.82
CA GLU A 505 40.90 -24.12 -11.45
C GLU A 505 41.07 -24.99 -12.68
N LYS A 506 40.28 -24.78 -13.72
CA LYS A 506 40.34 -25.49 -15.01
C LYS A 506 40.37 -24.51 -16.17
N ALA A 507 40.98 -24.89 -17.26
CA ALA A 507 40.98 -24.12 -18.50
C ALA A 507 39.54 -23.92 -19.01
N GLN A 508 39.14 -22.68 -19.26
CA GLN A 508 37.80 -22.34 -19.71
C GLN A 508 37.76 -21.01 -20.46
N ASP A 509 36.65 -20.75 -21.13
CA ASP A 509 36.44 -19.49 -21.84
C ASP A 509 36.07 -18.40 -20.87
N ALA A 510 36.70 -17.23 -21.00
CA ALA A 510 36.46 -16.09 -20.17
C ALA A 510 36.18 -14.84 -21.02
N VAL A 511 35.19 -14.05 -20.62
CA VAL A 511 34.77 -12.81 -21.30
C VAL A 511 34.63 -11.71 -20.28
N VAL A 512 35.24 -10.53 -20.52
CA VAL A 512 35.05 -9.34 -19.74
C VAL A 512 34.17 -8.38 -20.53
N VAL A 513 33.13 -7.86 -19.87
CA VAL A 513 32.22 -6.85 -20.43
C VAL A 513 32.25 -5.59 -19.59
N ASP A 514 32.03 -4.43 -20.22
CA ASP A 514 31.81 -3.16 -19.53
C ASP A 514 30.35 -3.05 -19.01
N LEU A 515 30.03 -1.95 -18.34
CA LEU A 515 28.68 -1.73 -17.79
C LEU A 515 27.59 -1.56 -18.88
N GLN A 516 27.97 -1.30 -20.13
CA GLN A 516 27.07 -1.27 -21.28
C GLN A 516 26.89 -2.65 -21.93
N GLY A 517 27.52 -3.70 -21.38
CA GLY A 517 27.45 -5.06 -21.91
C GLY A 517 28.38 -5.32 -23.10
N ARG A 518 29.24 -4.38 -23.48
CA ARG A 518 30.19 -4.53 -24.60
C ARG A 518 31.36 -5.41 -24.14
N VAL A 519 31.73 -6.37 -24.96
CA VAL A 519 32.91 -7.23 -24.71
C VAL A 519 34.18 -6.38 -24.88
N VAL A 520 34.95 -6.27 -23.80
CA VAL A 520 36.20 -5.50 -23.76
C VAL A 520 37.46 -6.41 -23.71
N LEU A 521 37.29 -7.69 -23.32
CA LEU A 521 38.33 -8.68 -23.30
C LEU A 521 37.71 -10.06 -23.44
N ARG A 522 38.40 -10.96 -24.20
CA ARG A 522 38.01 -12.35 -24.34
C ARG A 522 39.27 -13.23 -24.34
N ALA A 523 39.18 -14.35 -23.66
CA ALA A 523 40.18 -15.42 -23.73
C ALA A 523 39.47 -16.77 -23.82
N SER A 524 39.99 -17.67 -24.62
CA SER A 524 39.43 -19.01 -24.77
C SER A 524 40.39 -20.04 -24.20
N ASN A 525 39.81 -21.07 -23.57
CA ASN A 525 40.51 -22.21 -22.99
C ASN A 525 41.75 -21.83 -22.15
N THR A 526 41.56 -20.86 -21.25
CA THR A 526 42.64 -20.31 -20.41
C THR A 526 42.43 -20.66 -18.93
N THR A 527 43.53 -20.81 -18.21
CA THR A 527 43.56 -20.94 -16.74
C THR A 527 43.84 -19.60 -16.05
N ASN A 528 44.27 -18.56 -16.81
CA ASN A 528 44.56 -17.25 -16.28
C ASN A 528 44.12 -16.16 -17.27
N LEU A 529 43.57 -15.07 -16.76
CA LEU A 529 43.16 -13.91 -17.52
C LEU A 529 43.73 -12.63 -16.88
N SER A 530 44.68 -11.97 -17.59
CA SER A 530 45.14 -10.64 -17.17
C SER A 530 44.20 -9.55 -17.68
N VAL A 531 43.86 -8.59 -16.81
CA VAL A 531 43.07 -7.41 -17.13
C VAL A 531 43.92 -6.12 -17.11
N ASP A 532 45.25 -6.23 -17.23
CA ASP A 532 46.17 -5.09 -17.18
C ASP A 532 45.89 -4.05 -18.26
N ASN A 533 45.46 -4.46 -19.43
CA ASN A 533 45.18 -3.59 -20.57
C ASN A 533 43.81 -2.89 -20.50
N LEU A 534 43.00 -3.15 -19.50
CA LEU A 534 41.73 -2.44 -19.30
C LEU A 534 42.00 -1.09 -18.66
N VAL A 535 41.28 -0.06 -19.07
CA VAL A 535 41.26 1.24 -18.41
C VAL A 535 40.61 1.12 -17.02
N LYS A 536 40.89 2.07 -16.12
CA LYS A 536 40.23 2.11 -14.83
C LYS A 536 38.73 2.18 -15.01
N GLY A 537 37.99 1.28 -14.37
CA GLY A 537 36.55 1.19 -14.51
C GLY A 537 35.96 -0.02 -13.81
N VAL A 538 34.63 -0.16 -13.92
CA VAL A 538 33.88 -1.30 -13.40
C VAL A 538 33.57 -2.26 -14.55
N TYR A 539 33.84 -3.53 -14.34
CA TYR A 539 33.69 -4.58 -15.35
C TYR A 539 33.05 -5.83 -14.77
N VAL A 540 32.55 -6.68 -15.63
CA VAL A 540 32.02 -8.01 -15.29
C VAL A 540 32.81 -9.05 -16.04
N LEU A 541 33.49 -9.94 -15.32
CA LEU A 541 34.09 -11.16 -15.86
C LEU A 541 33.03 -12.25 -15.90
N LYS A 542 32.82 -12.84 -17.06
CA LYS A 542 31.98 -14.05 -17.28
C LYS A 542 32.84 -15.25 -17.58
N VAL A 543 32.61 -16.34 -16.86
CA VAL A 543 33.33 -17.60 -17.00
C VAL A 543 32.32 -18.73 -16.90
N GLY A 544 32.03 -19.41 -18.02
CA GLY A 544 30.95 -20.39 -18.11
C GLY A 544 29.60 -19.75 -17.76
N THR A 545 28.91 -20.30 -16.77
CA THR A 545 27.64 -19.79 -16.22
C THR A 545 27.85 -18.79 -15.10
N LYS A 546 29.09 -18.51 -14.68
CA LYS A 546 29.44 -17.65 -13.57
C LYS A 546 29.84 -16.25 -14.04
N ALA A 547 29.59 -15.23 -13.23
CA ALA A 547 29.99 -13.85 -13.50
C ALA A 547 30.50 -13.17 -12.25
N VAL A 548 31.59 -12.39 -12.37
CA VAL A 548 32.24 -11.63 -11.27
C VAL A 548 32.32 -10.18 -11.65
N LYS A 549 31.76 -9.28 -10.82
CA LYS A 549 31.99 -7.84 -10.95
C LYS A 549 33.34 -7.48 -10.31
N PHE A 550 34.14 -6.70 -11.00
CA PHE A 550 35.41 -6.19 -10.46
C PHE A 550 35.68 -4.75 -10.85
N VAL A 551 36.54 -4.11 -10.10
CA VAL A 551 37.05 -2.77 -10.37
C VAL A 551 38.51 -2.91 -10.82
N LYS A 552 38.84 -2.29 -11.97
CA LYS A 552 40.21 -2.18 -12.47
C LYS A 552 40.84 -0.87 -11.99
#